data_a3de9e9dc4e8be7ebf73fd0931bbbdd7
#
_entry.id   a3de9e9dc4e8be7ebf73fd0931bbbdd7
#
_cell.length_a   1.000
_cell.length_b   1.000
_cell.length_c   1.000
_cell.angle_alpha   90.00
_cell.angle_beta   90.00
_cell.angle_gamma   90.00
#
_symmetry.space_group_name_H-M   'P 1'
#
loop_
_entity.id
_entity.type
_entity.pdbx_description
1 polymer ?
#
loop_
_entity_poly.entity_id
_entity_poly.type
_entity_poly.pdbx_seq_one_letter_code
_entity_poly.pdbx_strand_id
1 'polypeptide(L)'
;MKQTILMSVKKILSSIIVLCAILGASTLTGCKSNKSADLVVYDKIYTAEDNQIVEALAVKDGKFVYVGDKSGAEAFIEEGKTEIVDYSGKGLVMPACGNGHAHYAMGYALKSVGTLISTDDSVEKFLTEIVPGAVKKARAEGANAIIGQGWNVIEFQKNMPTRQQLDAICADIPMYFVDEEGHKALVNTIMLVNAGILAEDGTVLKTEIRGGKLDMDANGVPNGYLLEQASTYVRSFMDTESVFSVDIAKGNMKLIQEQLLSEGYTMYMDGFTTYFFNENLYKAAQEMDKSGDMHFILGTAYEMESWMDKDKALEKAVEVQKYATEHVKTNWFKLFVDGTVESGTGFIEPVYTDGHQGIPNWSEEELTEITRKANSKGLTMHVHAMGNKAVNRIVNALINGGKDEMRNTLVHVHSVIPSDYARMAEHNIYVTSGMLWHHYSEDMQAELRETMPEGLKDKSFPLKSYFDHGINVSAHTDFPATFRSPDDPFGIMEIAVTGVYYPENAKPWWPEELLTREQALTALTINCAKQMFLEKERGSISVGKYADFLLVNKDVLTCPKTEIHEAKPEATYFEGKKVYSL
;
A
#
# COMPACT_ATOMS: atom_id res chain seq x y z
N MET A 1 -62.19 -2.21 -38.85
CA MET A 1 -61.52 -3.25 -38.01
C MET A 1 -60.36 -2.74 -37.13
N LYS A 2 -59.55 -1.78 -37.53
CA LYS A 2 -58.48 -1.22 -36.68
C LYS A 2 -58.95 -0.28 -35.57
N GLN A 3 -60.06 0.44 -35.69
CA GLN A 3 -60.59 1.33 -34.66
C GLN A 3 -61.29 0.61 -33.51
N THR A 4 -61.90 -0.54 -33.77
CA THR A 4 -62.64 -1.32 -32.73
C THR A 4 -61.67 -2.07 -31.82
N ILE A 5 -60.51 -2.46 -32.30
CA ILE A 5 -59.48 -3.12 -31.50
C ILE A 5 -58.79 -2.12 -30.52
N LEU A 6 -58.61 -0.85 -30.94
CA LEU A 6 -57.96 0.17 -30.09
C LEU A 6 -58.85 0.61 -28.91
N MET A 7 -60.18 0.57 -29.05
CA MET A 7 -61.10 0.87 -27.95
C MET A 7 -61.21 -0.26 -26.94
N SER A 8 -61.11 -1.51 -27.33
CA SER A 8 -61.10 -2.67 -26.43
C SER A 8 -59.83 -2.74 -25.59
N VAL A 9 -58.64 -2.43 -26.14
CA VAL A 9 -57.34 -2.42 -25.41
C VAL A 9 -57.31 -1.29 -24.37
N LYS A 10 -57.85 -0.10 -24.67
CA LYS A 10 -57.95 1.00 -23.68
C LYS A 10 -58.88 0.69 -22.52
N LYS A 11 -60.01 -0.02 -22.70
CA LYS A 11 -60.91 -0.44 -21.62
C LYS A 11 -60.30 -1.53 -20.74
N ILE A 12 -59.51 -2.46 -21.31
CA ILE A 12 -58.80 -3.49 -20.53
C ILE A 12 -57.66 -2.89 -19.70
N LEU A 13 -56.89 -1.95 -20.26
CA LEU A 13 -55.84 -1.25 -19.49
C LEU A 13 -56.40 -0.39 -18.34
N SER A 14 -57.57 0.29 -18.54
CA SER A 14 -58.23 1.08 -17.50
C SER A 14 -58.78 0.20 -16.37
N SER A 15 -59.25 -1.01 -16.66
CA SER A 15 -59.76 -1.95 -15.67
C SER A 15 -58.64 -2.63 -14.85
N ILE A 16 -57.45 -2.83 -15.43
CA ILE A 16 -56.29 -3.38 -14.74
C ILE A 16 -55.68 -2.33 -13.80
N ILE A 17 -55.67 -1.05 -14.17
CA ILE A 17 -55.17 0.03 -13.30
C ILE A 17 -56.08 0.26 -12.12
N VAL A 18 -57.41 0.13 -12.24
CA VAL A 18 -58.37 0.26 -11.13
C VAL A 18 -58.33 -0.97 -10.20
N LEU A 19 -58.08 -2.17 -10.74
CA LEU A 19 -57.96 -3.38 -9.92
C LEU A 19 -56.64 -3.44 -9.14
N CYS A 20 -55.52 -2.89 -9.66
CA CYS A 20 -54.31 -2.73 -8.92
C CYS A 20 -54.38 -1.64 -7.84
N ALA A 21 -55.25 -0.63 -8.00
CA ALA A 21 -55.43 0.42 -6.99
C ALA A 21 -56.38 -0.03 -5.83
N ILE A 22 -57.19 -1.08 -6.02
CA ILE A 22 -58.10 -1.59 -4.97
C ILE A 22 -57.49 -2.79 -4.22
N LEU A 23 -56.55 -3.51 -4.81
CA LEU A 23 -55.76 -4.56 -4.13
C LEU A 23 -54.52 -4.04 -3.42
N GLY A 24 -54.16 -2.76 -3.60
CA GLY A 24 -53.05 -2.08 -2.90
C GLY A 24 -53.45 -1.43 -1.56
N ALA A 25 -54.75 -1.47 -1.18
CA ALA A 25 -55.23 -0.76 0.01
C ALA A 25 -55.58 -1.64 1.21
N SER A 26 -55.23 -2.93 1.20
CA SER A 26 -55.50 -3.80 2.35
C SER A 26 -54.44 -4.88 2.53
N THR A 27 -53.25 -4.47 2.85
CA THR A 27 -52.28 -5.13 3.74
C THR A 27 -51.06 -4.21 3.94
N LEU A 28 -51.27 -2.96 4.29
CA LEU A 28 -50.31 -2.19 5.06
C LEU A 28 -50.56 -2.43 6.54
N THR A 29 -50.60 -3.68 6.96
CA THR A 29 -50.12 -4.01 8.29
C THR A 29 -48.60 -3.83 8.22
N GLY A 30 -48.19 -2.64 8.67
CA GLY A 30 -46.79 -2.29 8.76
C GLY A 30 -45.99 -3.39 9.47
N CYS A 31 -45.13 -4.06 8.75
CA CYS A 31 -43.84 -4.27 9.32
C CYS A 31 -43.35 -2.86 9.69
N LYS A 32 -43.44 -2.50 10.97
CA LYS A 32 -42.60 -1.49 11.55
C LYS A 32 -41.19 -1.98 11.25
N SER A 33 -40.60 -1.52 10.15
CA SER A 33 -39.16 -1.64 9.99
C SER A 33 -38.62 -1.00 11.26
N ASN A 34 -37.99 -1.79 12.09
CA ASN A 34 -37.36 -1.32 13.31
C ASN A 34 -36.33 -0.29 12.86
N LYS A 35 -36.68 0.99 12.81
CA LYS A 35 -35.83 2.08 12.34
C LYS A 35 -34.72 2.39 13.33
N SER A 36 -34.74 1.77 14.53
CA SER A 36 -33.73 2.06 15.54
C SER A 36 -32.35 1.68 15.05
N ALA A 37 -31.45 2.64 15.11
CA ALA A 37 -30.02 2.43 14.86
C ALA A 37 -29.34 1.82 16.08
N ASP A 38 -28.21 1.17 15.86
CA ASP A 38 -27.33 0.70 16.93
C ASP A 38 -26.52 1.88 17.49
N LEU A 39 -26.15 2.83 16.61
CA LEU A 39 -25.33 4.00 16.93
C LEU A 39 -25.82 5.22 16.15
N VAL A 40 -25.88 6.37 16.82
CA VAL A 40 -26.06 7.69 16.22
C VAL A 40 -24.89 8.58 16.64
N VAL A 41 -24.26 9.25 15.68
CA VAL A 41 -23.14 10.19 15.91
C VAL A 41 -23.54 11.58 15.45
N TYR A 42 -23.27 12.56 16.29
CA TYR A 42 -23.46 13.98 16.00
C TYR A 42 -22.12 14.72 15.98
N ASP A 43 -21.83 15.40 14.90
CA ASP A 43 -20.70 16.35 14.75
C ASP A 43 -20.75 17.04 13.39
N LYS A 44 -19.68 17.79 13.08
CA LYS A 44 -19.26 18.13 11.74
C LYS A 44 -18.69 16.88 11.07
N ILE A 45 -19.42 16.29 10.13
CA ILE A 45 -19.10 15.02 9.48
C ILE A 45 -18.69 15.29 8.03
N TYR A 46 -17.43 15.04 7.68
CA TYR A 46 -16.94 15.01 6.30
C TYR A 46 -17.24 13.65 5.68
N THR A 47 -17.98 13.63 4.57
CA THR A 47 -18.48 12.37 4.01
C THR A 47 -17.55 11.70 2.99
N ALA A 48 -16.61 12.45 2.37
CA ALA A 48 -15.86 12.07 1.18
C ALA A 48 -16.75 11.72 -0.04
N GLU A 49 -18.03 12.12 -0.01
CA GLU A 49 -18.93 12.11 -1.16
C GLU A 49 -19.11 13.58 -1.60
N ASP A 50 -18.54 13.93 -2.76
CA ASP A 50 -18.57 15.29 -3.32
C ASP A 50 -18.19 16.40 -2.30
N ASN A 51 -17.30 16.08 -1.34
CA ASN A 51 -16.83 16.94 -0.25
C ASN A 51 -17.97 17.46 0.65
N GLN A 52 -19.07 16.74 0.76
CA GLN A 52 -20.20 17.16 1.59
C GLN A 52 -19.88 17.11 3.09
N ILE A 53 -20.41 18.09 3.82
CA ILE A 53 -20.40 18.15 5.28
C ILE A 53 -21.84 17.98 5.76
N VAL A 54 -22.04 17.07 6.70
CA VAL A 54 -23.34 16.81 7.34
C VAL A 54 -23.22 16.90 8.86
N GLU A 55 -24.35 16.82 9.59
CA GLU A 55 -24.41 17.04 11.04
C GLU A 55 -24.59 15.74 11.83
N ALA A 56 -25.05 14.68 11.19
CA ALA A 56 -25.34 13.42 11.86
C ALA A 56 -25.23 12.22 10.93
N LEU A 57 -24.93 11.06 11.52
CA LEU A 57 -25.07 9.76 10.89
C LEU A 57 -25.74 8.76 11.85
N ALA A 58 -26.38 7.74 11.30
CA ALA A 58 -26.89 6.60 12.06
C ALA A 58 -26.39 5.29 11.45
N VAL A 59 -26.03 4.35 12.30
CA VAL A 59 -25.49 3.03 11.94
C VAL A 59 -26.41 1.94 12.45
N LYS A 60 -26.68 0.94 11.60
CA LYS A 60 -27.40 -0.28 11.97
C LYS A 60 -26.79 -1.47 11.25
N ASP A 61 -26.60 -2.56 11.98
CA ASP A 61 -26.04 -3.82 11.44
C ASP A 61 -24.74 -3.57 10.65
N GLY A 62 -23.86 -2.70 11.18
CA GLY A 62 -22.57 -2.37 10.60
C GLY A 62 -22.58 -1.39 9.42
N LYS A 63 -23.74 -0.86 9.01
CA LYS A 63 -23.90 0.03 7.84
C LYS A 63 -24.53 1.36 8.18
N PHE A 64 -24.15 2.40 7.42
CA PHE A 64 -24.84 3.68 7.50
C PHE A 64 -26.29 3.53 6.99
N VAL A 65 -27.26 3.86 7.85
CA VAL A 65 -28.69 3.86 7.52
C VAL A 65 -29.25 5.28 7.40
N TYR A 66 -28.51 6.27 7.89
CA TYR A 66 -28.81 7.69 7.73
C TYR A 66 -27.51 8.50 7.68
N VAL A 67 -27.49 9.52 6.83
CA VAL A 67 -26.42 10.52 6.74
C VAL A 67 -27.11 11.84 6.38
N GLY A 68 -27.02 12.88 7.23
CA GLY A 68 -27.73 14.14 7.00
C GLY A 68 -27.73 15.08 8.19
N ASP A 69 -28.86 15.78 8.42
CA ASP A 69 -29.02 16.71 9.52
C ASP A 69 -29.35 16.01 10.87
N LYS A 70 -29.20 16.74 11.97
CA LYS A 70 -29.50 16.21 13.32
C LYS A 70 -30.95 15.77 13.46
N SER A 71 -31.90 16.55 12.92
CA SER A 71 -33.34 16.30 13.09
C SER A 71 -33.78 15.00 12.42
N GLY A 72 -33.17 14.66 11.27
CA GLY A 72 -33.45 13.39 10.60
C GLY A 72 -32.85 12.18 11.32
N ALA A 73 -31.73 12.35 12.02
CA ALA A 73 -31.11 11.28 12.80
C ALA A 73 -31.94 10.89 14.03
N GLU A 74 -32.70 11.82 14.64
CA GLU A 74 -33.56 11.55 15.79
C GLU A 74 -34.58 10.43 15.51
N ALA A 75 -35.03 10.28 14.26
CA ALA A 75 -35.95 9.23 13.86
C ALA A 75 -35.39 7.81 13.97
N PHE A 76 -34.08 7.67 14.15
CA PHE A 76 -33.38 6.39 14.31
C PHE A 76 -33.02 6.07 15.77
N ILE A 77 -33.33 6.96 16.72
CA ILE A 77 -33.04 6.75 18.14
C ILE A 77 -34.19 5.97 18.80
N GLU A 78 -33.82 4.90 19.48
CA GLU A 78 -34.69 4.17 20.38
C GLU A 78 -34.08 4.19 21.79
N GLU A 79 -34.80 4.77 22.76
CA GLU A 79 -34.34 4.92 24.15
C GLU A 79 -33.91 3.56 24.73
N GLY A 80 -32.72 3.51 25.32
CA GLY A 80 -32.13 2.31 25.92
C GLY A 80 -31.60 1.27 24.95
N LYS A 81 -31.63 1.51 23.61
CA LYS A 81 -31.10 0.61 22.61
C LYS A 81 -30.05 1.28 21.71
N THR A 82 -30.25 2.54 21.33
CA THR A 82 -29.34 3.26 20.44
C THR A 82 -28.25 3.92 21.28
N GLU A 83 -27.00 3.62 20.97
CA GLU A 83 -25.86 4.38 21.49
C GLU A 83 -25.84 5.76 20.82
N ILE A 84 -25.62 6.81 21.61
CA ILE A 84 -25.53 8.19 21.11
C ILE A 84 -24.12 8.70 21.42
N VAL A 85 -23.41 9.11 20.42
CA VAL A 85 -22.11 9.77 20.51
C VAL A 85 -22.23 11.21 20.04
N ASP A 86 -22.28 12.15 20.97
CA ASP A 86 -22.18 13.57 20.66
C ASP A 86 -20.71 14.00 20.69
N TYR A 87 -20.14 14.16 19.51
CA TYR A 87 -18.75 14.57 19.30
C TYR A 87 -18.65 16.07 18.94
N SER A 88 -19.77 16.78 18.95
CA SER A 88 -19.90 18.17 18.48
C SER A 88 -18.87 19.12 19.11
N GLY A 89 -18.09 19.80 18.27
CA GLY A 89 -17.10 20.78 18.68
C GLY A 89 -15.79 20.20 19.23
N LYS A 90 -15.58 18.88 19.16
CA LYS A 90 -14.33 18.24 19.61
C LYS A 90 -13.30 18.08 18.50
N GLY A 91 -13.76 17.96 17.25
CA GLY A 91 -12.86 17.76 16.12
C GLY A 91 -13.59 17.55 14.80
N LEU A 92 -13.42 16.40 14.19
CA LEU A 92 -14.04 16.02 12.91
C LEU A 92 -14.42 14.54 12.92
N VAL A 93 -15.60 14.22 12.41
CA VAL A 93 -15.94 12.85 12.00
C VAL A 93 -15.66 12.71 10.49
N MET A 94 -14.95 11.65 10.09
CA MET A 94 -14.60 11.41 8.70
C MET A 94 -14.54 9.90 8.39
N PRO A 95 -14.58 9.49 7.10
CA PRO A 95 -14.34 8.09 6.76
C PRO A 95 -12.99 7.64 7.29
N ALA A 96 -12.89 6.37 7.67
CA ALA A 96 -11.61 5.77 7.99
C ALA A 96 -10.68 5.77 6.77
N CYS A 97 -9.38 5.87 7.03
CA CYS A 97 -8.38 5.98 6.01
C CYS A 97 -8.03 4.62 5.37
N GLY A 98 -7.46 4.69 4.19
CA GLY A 98 -6.85 3.56 3.49
C GLY A 98 -5.40 3.84 3.15
N ASN A 99 -4.60 2.80 3.11
CA ASN A 99 -3.20 2.81 2.70
C ASN A 99 -3.05 2.03 1.39
N GLY A 100 -2.79 2.74 0.29
CA GLY A 100 -2.76 2.17 -1.07
C GLY A 100 -1.58 1.24 -1.35
N HIS A 101 -0.53 1.25 -0.50
CA HIS A 101 0.65 0.40 -0.63
C HIS A 101 1.50 0.45 0.64
N ALA A 102 1.78 -0.71 1.21
CA ALA A 102 2.70 -0.86 2.33
C ALA A 102 3.23 -2.30 2.40
N HIS A 103 4.18 -2.55 3.29
CA HIS A 103 4.82 -3.84 3.53
C HIS A 103 4.81 -4.16 5.03
N TYR A 104 3.66 -3.97 5.68
CA TYR A 104 3.54 -4.23 7.13
C TYR A 104 3.92 -5.67 7.48
N ALA A 105 3.52 -6.65 6.65
CA ALA A 105 3.87 -8.05 6.87
C ALA A 105 5.38 -8.26 6.91
N MET A 106 6.14 -7.67 5.98
CA MET A 106 7.60 -7.70 5.96
C MET A 106 8.20 -7.00 7.19
N GLY A 107 7.77 -5.77 7.49
CA GLY A 107 8.30 -5.00 8.60
C GLY A 107 8.10 -5.70 9.95
N TYR A 108 6.92 -6.26 10.19
CA TYR A 108 6.64 -7.02 11.42
C TYR A 108 7.31 -8.39 11.46
N ALA A 109 7.50 -9.05 10.30
CA ALA A 109 8.30 -10.27 10.22
C ALA A 109 9.70 -10.04 10.76
N LEU A 110 10.34 -8.98 10.27
CA LEU A 110 11.69 -8.61 10.69
C LEU A 110 11.77 -8.19 12.16
N LYS A 111 10.75 -7.48 12.67
CA LYS A 111 10.66 -7.14 14.10
C LYS A 111 10.53 -8.39 14.99
N SER A 112 9.81 -9.42 14.53
CA SER A 112 9.54 -10.62 15.37
C SER A 112 10.68 -11.64 15.37
N VAL A 113 11.37 -11.85 14.27
CA VAL A 113 12.40 -12.89 14.13
C VAL A 113 13.75 -12.35 13.66
N GLY A 114 13.78 -11.18 13.03
CA GLY A 114 14.98 -10.59 12.47
C GLY A 114 15.88 -9.88 13.48
N THR A 115 17.00 -9.40 12.98
CA THR A 115 17.90 -8.48 13.70
C THR A 115 17.69 -7.08 13.12
N LEU A 116 17.20 -6.16 13.96
CA LEU A 116 17.04 -4.76 13.56
C LEU A 116 18.38 -4.04 13.64
N ILE A 117 18.70 -3.29 12.60
CA ILE A 117 19.88 -2.43 12.48
C ILE A 117 19.33 -1.00 12.45
N SER A 118 19.80 -0.14 13.36
CA SER A 118 19.41 1.26 13.31
C SER A 118 20.09 1.95 12.13
N THR A 119 19.39 2.88 11.50
CA THR A 119 19.98 3.75 10.46
C THR A 119 21.16 4.59 10.98
N ASP A 120 21.25 4.77 12.30
CA ASP A 120 22.34 5.48 12.97
C ASP A 120 23.53 4.55 13.33
N ASP A 121 23.42 3.23 13.06
CA ASP A 121 24.47 2.29 13.38
C ASP A 121 25.62 2.36 12.38
N SER A 122 26.85 2.50 12.90
CA SER A 122 28.05 2.48 12.06
C SER A 122 28.39 1.08 11.56
N VAL A 123 29.14 0.99 10.47
CA VAL A 123 29.69 -0.27 9.95
C VAL A 123 30.54 -1.00 11.00
N GLU A 124 31.30 -0.26 11.84
CA GLU A 124 32.07 -0.85 12.94
C GLU A 124 31.16 -1.53 13.95
N LYS A 125 30.10 -0.85 14.43
CA LYS A 125 29.13 -1.42 15.36
C LYS A 125 28.40 -2.62 14.74
N PHE A 126 28.06 -2.55 13.46
CA PHE A 126 27.45 -3.65 12.72
C PHE A 126 28.32 -4.91 12.80
N LEU A 127 29.61 -4.81 12.49
CA LEU A 127 30.54 -5.94 12.46
C LEU A 127 30.96 -6.43 13.86
N THR A 128 31.07 -5.54 14.86
CA THR A 128 31.61 -5.90 16.18
C THR A 128 30.57 -6.24 17.24
N GLU A 129 29.32 -5.78 17.08
CA GLU A 129 28.27 -5.96 18.08
C GLU A 129 27.03 -6.63 17.49
N ILE A 130 26.47 -6.09 16.38
CA ILE A 130 25.16 -6.51 15.84
C ILE A 130 25.24 -7.90 15.24
N VAL A 131 26.14 -8.14 14.29
CA VAL A 131 26.30 -9.47 13.67
C VAL A 131 26.72 -10.52 14.69
N PRO A 132 27.70 -10.32 15.58
CA PRO A 132 28.01 -11.26 16.66
C PRO A 132 26.82 -11.54 17.60
N GLY A 133 26.03 -10.52 17.93
CA GLY A 133 24.81 -10.65 18.71
C GLY A 133 23.75 -11.52 18.01
N ALA A 134 23.54 -11.29 16.72
CA ALA A 134 22.64 -12.08 15.88
C ALA A 134 23.08 -13.57 15.79
N VAL A 135 24.38 -13.81 15.61
CA VAL A 135 24.96 -15.17 15.61
C VAL A 135 24.72 -15.86 16.96
N LYS A 136 24.98 -15.17 18.08
CA LYS A 136 24.73 -15.72 19.41
C LYS A 136 23.27 -16.10 19.61
N LYS A 137 22.33 -15.24 19.18
CA LYS A 137 20.89 -15.49 19.23
C LYS A 137 20.54 -16.71 18.37
N ALA A 138 20.97 -16.74 17.11
CA ALA A 138 20.69 -17.82 16.17
C ALA A 138 21.16 -19.20 16.70
N ARG A 139 22.37 -19.27 17.26
CA ARG A 139 22.89 -20.50 17.87
C ARG A 139 22.10 -20.94 19.11
N ALA A 140 21.64 -19.99 19.93
CA ALA A 140 20.83 -20.30 21.12
C ALA A 140 19.43 -20.82 20.77
N GLU A 141 18.88 -20.34 19.67
CA GLU A 141 17.54 -20.71 19.16
C GLU A 141 17.58 -21.86 18.15
N GLY A 142 18.76 -22.32 17.71
CA GLY A 142 18.91 -23.33 16.69
C GLY A 142 18.43 -22.87 15.30
N ALA A 143 18.54 -21.57 15.01
CA ALA A 143 18.08 -20.99 13.76
C ALA A 143 18.98 -21.41 12.58
N ASN A 144 18.35 -21.68 11.43
CA ASN A 144 19.02 -22.11 10.19
C ASN A 144 19.53 -20.94 9.34
N ALA A 145 19.15 -19.71 9.69
CA ALA A 145 19.55 -18.50 8.98
C ALA A 145 19.52 -17.28 9.90
N ILE A 146 20.28 -16.25 9.56
CA ILE A 146 20.27 -14.93 10.20
C ILE A 146 19.73 -13.92 9.20
N ILE A 147 18.65 -13.23 9.58
CA ILE A 147 18.02 -12.18 8.79
C ILE A 147 18.11 -10.89 9.58
N GLY A 148 18.45 -9.79 8.89
CA GLY A 148 18.41 -8.46 9.48
C GLY A 148 17.99 -7.41 8.47
N GLN A 149 17.58 -6.23 8.99
CA GLN A 149 17.16 -5.09 8.15
C GLN A 149 17.50 -3.77 8.84
N GLY A 150 17.70 -2.76 8.00
CA GLY A 150 17.67 -1.37 8.41
C GLY A 150 19.00 -0.65 8.32
N TRP A 151 20.08 -1.27 7.79
CA TRP A 151 21.34 -0.55 7.62
C TRP A 151 21.21 0.61 6.64
N ASN A 152 21.83 1.74 7.00
CA ASN A 152 21.80 2.96 6.21
C ASN A 152 22.70 2.86 4.99
N VAL A 153 22.13 3.11 3.82
CA VAL A 153 22.84 2.99 2.52
C VAL A 153 24.01 3.94 2.45
N ILE A 154 23.84 5.21 2.81
CA ILE A 154 24.85 6.27 2.68
C ILE A 154 26.07 5.97 3.60
N GLU A 155 25.82 5.53 4.83
CA GLU A 155 26.89 5.21 5.78
C GLU A 155 27.67 3.97 5.34
N PHE A 156 26.96 2.92 4.91
CA PHE A 156 27.59 1.66 4.51
C PHE A 156 28.33 1.78 3.16
N GLN A 157 27.86 2.59 2.22
CA GLN A 157 28.56 2.80 0.95
C GLN A 157 29.96 3.40 1.12
N LYS A 158 30.22 4.18 2.18
CA LYS A 158 31.55 4.73 2.47
C LYS A 158 32.57 3.65 2.81
N ASN A 159 32.12 2.55 3.42
CA ASN A 159 32.97 1.46 3.87
C ASN A 159 32.18 0.14 3.90
N MET A 160 31.69 -0.30 2.72
CA MET A 160 30.82 -1.48 2.59
C MET A 160 31.47 -2.74 3.16
N PRO A 161 30.81 -3.42 4.13
CA PRO A 161 31.28 -4.71 4.61
C PRO A 161 31.33 -5.75 3.48
N THR A 162 32.28 -6.68 3.57
CA THR A 162 32.42 -7.77 2.61
C THR A 162 31.93 -9.09 3.19
N ARG A 163 31.60 -10.08 2.31
CA ARG A 163 31.26 -11.44 2.75
C ARG A 163 32.33 -12.07 3.63
N GLN A 164 33.63 -11.78 3.38
CA GLN A 164 34.74 -12.31 4.16
C GLN A 164 34.74 -11.79 5.59
N GLN A 165 34.32 -10.54 5.80
CA GLN A 165 34.17 -9.98 7.15
C GLN A 165 33.01 -10.64 7.90
N LEU A 166 31.91 -10.95 7.21
CA LEU A 166 30.80 -11.72 7.79
C LEU A 166 31.21 -13.17 8.09
N ASP A 167 31.94 -13.82 7.17
CA ASP A 167 32.46 -15.19 7.33
C ASP A 167 33.42 -15.27 8.53
N ALA A 168 34.23 -14.25 8.77
CA ALA A 168 35.12 -14.19 9.95
C ALA A 168 34.36 -14.21 11.27
N ILE A 169 33.10 -13.76 11.29
CA ILE A 169 32.23 -13.81 12.46
C ILE A 169 31.50 -15.16 12.52
N CYS A 170 30.91 -15.62 11.40
CA CYS A 170 30.22 -16.89 11.31
C CYS A 170 30.11 -17.33 9.83
N ALA A 171 30.76 -18.43 9.49
CA ALA A 171 30.80 -18.95 8.11
C ALA A 171 29.76 -20.06 7.83
N ASP A 172 29.14 -20.63 8.87
CA ASP A 172 28.31 -21.83 8.80
C ASP A 172 26.80 -21.58 8.85
N ILE A 173 26.38 -20.36 9.23
CA ILE A 173 24.96 -19.97 9.21
C ILE A 173 24.77 -18.95 8.07
N PRO A 174 23.85 -19.17 7.12
CA PRO A 174 23.50 -18.19 6.08
C PRO A 174 23.06 -16.86 6.70
N MET A 175 23.62 -15.76 6.19
CA MET A 175 23.28 -14.40 6.64
C MET A 175 22.75 -13.57 5.49
N TYR A 176 21.66 -12.83 5.73
CA TYR A 176 21.04 -11.92 4.80
C TYR A 176 20.62 -10.65 5.56
N PHE A 177 21.29 -9.54 5.28
CA PHE A 177 21.03 -8.25 5.89
C PHE A 177 20.60 -7.26 4.80
N VAL A 178 19.33 -6.89 4.79
CA VAL A 178 18.77 -5.94 3.83
C VAL A 178 18.86 -4.51 4.38
N ASP A 179 19.02 -3.54 3.49
CA ASP A 179 19.06 -2.11 3.82
C ASP A 179 17.70 -1.58 4.30
N GLU A 180 17.67 -0.32 4.68
CA GLU A 180 16.45 0.37 5.11
C GLU A 180 15.40 0.50 3.99
N GLU A 181 15.85 0.54 2.73
CA GLU A 181 14.98 0.67 1.55
C GLU A 181 14.43 -0.68 1.06
N GLY A 182 15.07 -1.80 1.42
CA GLY A 182 14.67 -3.12 0.94
C GLY A 182 15.25 -3.52 -0.42
N HIS A 183 16.10 -2.69 -1.04
CA HIS A 183 16.62 -2.87 -2.40
C HIS A 183 18.05 -3.44 -2.47
N LYS A 184 18.78 -3.46 -1.37
CA LYS A 184 20.18 -3.89 -1.29
C LYS A 184 20.37 -4.88 -0.16
N ALA A 185 21.25 -5.86 -0.34
CA ALA A 185 21.56 -6.81 0.71
C ALA A 185 23.05 -7.08 0.87
N LEU A 186 23.45 -7.39 2.11
CA LEU A 186 24.76 -7.93 2.45
C LEU A 186 24.59 -9.41 2.84
N VAL A 187 25.39 -10.28 2.26
CA VAL A 187 25.33 -11.72 2.52
C VAL A 187 26.72 -12.30 2.74
N ASN A 188 26.80 -13.40 3.49
CA ASN A 188 28.04 -14.15 3.66
C ASN A 188 28.25 -15.19 2.55
N THR A 189 29.42 -15.86 2.54
CA THR A 189 29.81 -16.81 1.47
C THR A 189 28.83 -17.97 1.35
N ILE A 190 28.40 -18.57 2.45
CA ILE A 190 27.51 -19.73 2.40
C ILE A 190 26.16 -19.36 1.77
N MET A 191 25.71 -18.12 1.91
CA MET A 191 24.48 -17.66 1.26
C MET A 191 24.63 -17.59 -0.26
N LEU A 192 25.79 -17.13 -0.77
CA LEU A 192 26.10 -17.13 -2.20
C LEU A 192 26.26 -18.55 -2.75
N VAL A 193 26.80 -19.47 -1.95
CA VAL A 193 26.92 -20.91 -2.33
C VAL A 193 25.52 -21.53 -2.42
N ASN A 194 24.66 -21.32 -1.44
CA ASN A 194 23.29 -21.83 -1.46
C ASN A 194 22.50 -21.30 -2.67
N ALA A 195 22.76 -20.05 -3.09
CA ALA A 195 22.15 -19.44 -4.26
C ALA A 195 22.77 -19.89 -5.61
N GLY A 196 23.77 -20.74 -5.58
CA GLY A 196 24.48 -21.20 -6.79
C GLY A 196 25.22 -20.08 -7.54
N ILE A 197 25.64 -19.05 -6.82
CA ILE A 197 26.48 -17.96 -7.35
C ILE A 197 27.95 -18.33 -7.22
N LEU A 198 28.33 -18.94 -6.11
CA LEU A 198 29.65 -19.49 -5.86
C LEU A 198 29.57 -21.02 -5.66
N ALA A 199 30.63 -21.74 -6.07
CA ALA A 199 30.86 -23.09 -5.62
C ALA A 199 31.52 -23.09 -4.23
N GLU A 200 31.53 -24.23 -3.53
CA GLU A 200 32.19 -24.40 -2.21
C GLU A 200 33.69 -24.09 -2.24
N ASP A 201 34.34 -24.32 -3.37
CA ASP A 201 35.76 -24.00 -3.58
C ASP A 201 36.05 -22.53 -3.94
N GLY A 202 34.98 -21.68 -3.99
CA GLY A 202 35.04 -20.26 -4.32
C GLY A 202 34.98 -19.96 -5.83
N THR A 203 34.82 -20.96 -6.70
CA THR A 203 34.64 -20.75 -8.13
C THR A 203 33.37 -19.98 -8.41
N VAL A 204 33.42 -18.93 -9.24
CA VAL A 204 32.27 -18.15 -9.64
C VAL A 204 31.44 -18.94 -10.67
N LEU A 205 30.18 -19.26 -10.32
CA LEU A 205 29.25 -20.01 -11.16
C LEU A 205 28.31 -19.07 -11.92
N LYS A 206 28.03 -17.90 -11.36
CA LYS A 206 27.09 -16.93 -11.92
C LYS A 206 27.59 -15.51 -11.66
N THR A 207 27.59 -14.68 -12.70
CA THR A 207 28.06 -13.29 -12.65
C THR A 207 26.92 -12.28 -12.86
N GLU A 208 25.77 -12.75 -13.34
CA GLU A 208 24.63 -11.91 -13.70
C GLU A 208 23.33 -12.47 -13.14
N ILE A 209 22.51 -11.60 -12.60
CA ILE A 209 21.11 -11.83 -12.25
C ILE A 209 20.28 -10.80 -12.99
N ARG A 210 19.28 -11.23 -13.72
CA ARG A 210 18.40 -10.34 -14.46
C ARG A 210 17.76 -9.30 -13.53
N GLY A 211 17.87 -8.03 -13.88
CA GLY A 211 17.33 -6.93 -13.10
C GLY A 211 18.07 -6.63 -11.80
N GLY A 212 19.20 -7.27 -11.55
CA GLY A 212 20.01 -7.06 -10.37
C GLY A 212 21.50 -6.96 -10.68
N LYS A 213 22.27 -6.58 -9.67
CA LYS A 213 23.73 -6.48 -9.78
C LYS A 213 24.38 -7.23 -8.62
N LEU A 214 25.38 -8.04 -8.93
CA LEU A 214 26.32 -8.61 -7.99
C LEU A 214 27.54 -7.67 -7.95
N ASP A 215 27.84 -7.10 -6.79
CA ASP A 215 29.06 -6.31 -6.66
C ASP A 215 30.27 -7.22 -6.56
N MET A 216 31.33 -6.87 -7.30
CA MET A 216 32.49 -7.72 -7.50
C MET A 216 33.72 -7.13 -6.83
N ASP A 217 34.56 -7.98 -6.27
CA ASP A 217 35.90 -7.60 -5.82
C ASP A 217 36.87 -7.37 -7.02
N ALA A 218 38.09 -6.96 -6.72
CA ALA A 218 39.11 -6.68 -7.74
C ALA A 218 39.53 -7.92 -8.60
N ASN A 219 39.15 -9.13 -8.16
CA ASN A 219 39.40 -10.39 -8.87
C ASN A 219 38.18 -10.87 -9.67
N GLY A 220 37.08 -10.09 -9.69
CA GLY A 220 35.83 -10.47 -10.34
C GLY A 220 35.03 -11.52 -9.58
N VAL A 221 35.20 -11.61 -8.26
CA VAL A 221 34.43 -12.51 -7.39
C VAL A 221 33.41 -11.70 -6.62
N PRO A 222 32.13 -12.15 -6.51
CA PRO A 222 31.10 -11.47 -5.72
C PRO A 222 31.55 -11.20 -4.28
N ASN A 223 31.49 -9.94 -3.84
CA ASN A 223 31.96 -9.51 -2.52
C ASN A 223 30.90 -9.65 -1.41
N GLY A 224 29.66 -10.04 -1.76
CA GLY A 224 28.53 -10.22 -0.85
C GLY A 224 27.55 -9.06 -0.86
N TYR A 225 27.80 -7.98 -1.58
CA TYR A 225 26.87 -6.88 -1.76
C TYR A 225 26.02 -7.11 -3.01
N LEU A 226 24.69 -7.04 -2.84
CA LEU A 226 23.68 -7.38 -3.83
C LEU A 226 22.73 -6.20 -4.02
N LEU A 227 22.40 -5.87 -5.27
CA LEU A 227 21.47 -4.79 -5.59
C LEU A 227 20.25 -5.34 -6.33
N GLU A 228 19.09 -4.77 -6.03
CA GLU A 228 17.81 -5.02 -6.68
C GLU A 228 17.47 -6.53 -6.74
N GLN A 229 17.14 -7.03 -7.93
CA GLN A 229 16.74 -8.43 -8.14
C GLN A 229 17.82 -9.46 -7.76
N ALA A 230 19.07 -9.07 -7.60
CA ALA A 230 20.11 -9.97 -7.09
C ALA A 230 19.89 -10.28 -5.60
N SER A 231 19.43 -9.30 -4.83
CA SER A 231 19.06 -9.46 -3.43
C SER A 231 17.91 -10.44 -3.26
N THR A 232 16.81 -10.27 -4.01
CA THR A 232 15.64 -11.13 -3.94
C THR A 232 15.92 -12.54 -4.47
N TYR A 233 16.75 -12.67 -5.53
CA TYR A 233 17.19 -13.95 -6.02
C TYR A 233 17.91 -14.76 -4.94
N VAL A 234 18.90 -14.16 -4.27
CA VAL A 234 19.66 -14.83 -3.20
C VAL A 234 18.75 -15.19 -2.03
N ARG A 235 17.86 -14.26 -1.60
CA ARG A 235 16.88 -14.51 -0.55
C ARG A 235 16.01 -15.74 -0.82
N SER A 236 15.64 -16.01 -2.08
CA SER A 236 14.76 -17.13 -2.44
C SER A 236 15.34 -18.52 -2.10
N PHE A 237 16.63 -18.61 -1.78
CA PHE A 237 17.29 -19.83 -1.33
C PHE A 237 17.37 -19.97 0.20
N MET A 238 16.72 -19.08 0.95
CA MET A 238 16.59 -19.22 2.40
C MET A 238 15.38 -20.09 2.75
N ASP A 239 15.50 -20.87 3.80
CA ASP A 239 14.35 -21.58 4.38
C ASP A 239 13.49 -20.60 5.20
N THR A 240 12.64 -19.84 4.49
CA THR A 240 11.76 -18.87 5.11
C THR A 240 10.50 -19.48 5.72
N GLU A 241 10.06 -20.66 5.26
CA GLU A 241 8.84 -21.30 5.76
C GLU A 241 8.95 -21.75 7.21
N SER A 242 10.12 -22.28 7.60
CA SER A 242 10.37 -22.72 8.98
C SER A 242 10.51 -21.51 9.93
N VAL A 243 11.04 -20.38 9.44
CA VAL A 243 11.26 -19.18 10.24
C VAL A 243 9.98 -18.35 10.39
N PHE A 244 9.19 -18.20 9.31
CA PHE A 244 7.97 -17.39 9.29
C PHE A 244 6.72 -18.28 9.21
N SER A 245 6.46 -19.01 10.28
CA SER A 245 5.31 -19.91 10.40
C SER A 245 3.96 -19.17 10.38
N VAL A 246 2.85 -19.91 10.19
CA VAL A 246 1.49 -19.35 10.26
C VAL A 246 1.22 -18.70 11.62
N ASP A 247 1.73 -19.26 12.72
CA ASP A 247 1.51 -18.71 14.07
C ASP A 247 2.25 -17.37 14.25
N ILE A 248 3.47 -17.24 13.72
CA ILE A 248 4.20 -15.97 13.69
C ILE A 248 3.46 -14.95 12.83
N ALA A 249 2.98 -15.37 11.66
CA ALA A 249 2.18 -14.50 10.78
C ALA A 249 0.90 -14.00 11.48
N LYS A 250 0.18 -14.86 12.23
CA LYS A 250 -0.99 -14.44 13.02
C LYS A 250 -0.63 -13.48 14.14
N GLY A 251 0.48 -13.72 14.84
CA GLY A 251 0.98 -12.79 15.85
C GLY A 251 1.27 -11.41 15.26
N ASN A 252 1.95 -11.39 14.12
CA ASN A 252 2.25 -10.14 13.39
C ASN A 252 0.98 -9.44 12.89
N MET A 253 0.00 -10.17 12.35
CA MET A 253 -1.26 -9.60 11.88
C MET A 253 -2.04 -8.87 13.00
N LYS A 254 -1.97 -9.34 14.25
CA LYS A 254 -2.56 -8.64 15.40
C LYS A 254 -1.86 -7.32 15.67
N LEU A 255 -0.52 -7.31 15.65
CA LEU A 255 0.26 -6.09 15.85
C LEU A 255 0.05 -5.08 14.70
N ILE A 256 -0.04 -5.58 13.46
CA ILE A 256 -0.40 -4.76 12.29
C ILE A 256 -1.77 -4.13 12.49
N GLN A 257 -2.77 -4.91 12.90
CA GLN A 257 -4.11 -4.40 13.17
C GLN A 257 -4.10 -3.33 14.27
N GLU A 258 -3.39 -3.54 15.36
CA GLU A 258 -3.26 -2.56 16.44
C GLU A 258 -2.68 -1.24 15.92
N GLN A 259 -1.61 -1.30 15.13
CA GLN A 259 -1.00 -0.10 14.53
C GLN A 259 -1.99 0.58 13.58
N LEU A 260 -2.51 -0.12 12.58
CA LEU A 260 -3.42 0.43 11.58
C LEU A 260 -4.62 1.13 12.22
N LEU A 261 -5.29 0.47 13.17
CA LEU A 261 -6.47 1.01 13.81
C LEU A 261 -6.17 2.22 14.69
N SER A 262 -4.99 2.26 15.35
CA SER A 262 -4.55 3.41 16.13
C SER A 262 -4.22 4.63 15.29
N GLU A 263 -3.77 4.41 14.05
CA GLU A 263 -3.50 5.45 13.05
C GLU A 263 -4.75 5.85 12.24
N GLY A 264 -5.84 5.08 12.35
CA GLY A 264 -7.11 5.34 11.66
C GLY A 264 -7.22 4.67 10.28
N TYR A 265 -6.37 3.72 9.97
CA TYR A 265 -6.50 2.90 8.76
C TYR A 265 -7.41 1.70 9.01
N THR A 266 -8.39 1.49 8.12
CA THR A 266 -9.26 0.30 8.11
C THR A 266 -9.11 -0.52 6.83
N MET A 267 -8.25 -0.11 5.92
CA MET A 267 -7.88 -0.88 4.73
C MET A 267 -6.42 -0.60 4.34
N TYR A 268 -5.72 -1.63 3.90
CA TYR A 268 -4.40 -1.44 3.27
C TYR A 268 -4.11 -2.50 2.20
N MET A 269 -3.22 -2.14 1.27
CA MET A 269 -2.69 -3.01 0.24
C MET A 269 -1.27 -3.44 0.62
N ASP A 270 -1.07 -4.75 0.89
CA ASP A 270 0.25 -5.32 1.07
C ASP A 270 0.92 -5.55 -0.29
N GLY A 271 2.00 -4.84 -0.51
CA GLY A 271 2.65 -4.71 -1.82
C GLY A 271 3.38 -5.95 -2.30
N PHE A 272 3.87 -6.83 -1.40
CA PHE A 272 4.44 -8.14 -1.74
C PHE A 272 4.28 -9.12 -0.58
N THR A 273 3.10 -9.68 -0.52
CA THR A 273 2.61 -10.53 0.56
C THR A 273 3.45 -11.78 0.77
N THR A 274 4.12 -12.28 -0.26
CA THR A 274 4.90 -13.54 -0.19
C THR A 274 6.36 -13.34 0.20
N TYR A 275 6.82 -12.11 0.40
CA TYR A 275 8.23 -11.76 0.56
C TYR A 275 9.03 -12.65 1.53
N PHE A 276 8.51 -12.91 2.73
CA PHE A 276 9.10 -13.86 3.69
C PHE A 276 8.19 -15.03 4.02
N PHE A 277 6.88 -14.82 3.96
CA PHE A 277 5.90 -15.78 4.49
C PHE A 277 5.43 -16.81 3.48
N ASN A 278 5.77 -16.67 2.18
CA ASN A 278 5.17 -17.48 1.12
C ASN A 278 3.64 -17.52 1.26
N GLU A 279 3.02 -18.72 1.36
CA GLU A 279 1.58 -18.84 1.57
C GLU A 279 1.13 -18.66 3.04
N ASN A 280 2.05 -18.60 4.01
CA ASN A 280 1.70 -18.59 5.42
C ASN A 280 0.98 -17.32 5.86
N LEU A 281 1.27 -16.16 5.24
CA LEU A 281 0.53 -14.93 5.51
C LEU A 281 -0.92 -15.03 5.03
N TYR A 282 -1.15 -15.59 3.83
CA TYR A 282 -2.51 -15.79 3.32
C TYR A 282 -3.33 -16.72 4.22
N LYS A 283 -2.71 -17.81 4.70
CA LYS A 283 -3.35 -18.75 5.66
C LYS A 283 -3.70 -18.03 6.97
N ALA A 284 -2.75 -17.28 7.51
CA ALA A 284 -2.93 -16.53 8.75
C ALA A 284 -4.07 -15.50 8.63
N ALA A 285 -4.08 -14.71 7.55
CA ALA A 285 -5.12 -13.71 7.29
C ALA A 285 -6.50 -14.37 7.12
N GLN A 286 -6.59 -15.46 6.34
CA GLN A 286 -7.84 -16.20 6.17
C GLN A 286 -8.37 -16.78 7.49
N GLU A 287 -7.50 -17.32 8.32
CA GLU A 287 -7.90 -17.88 9.62
C GLU A 287 -8.34 -16.78 10.60
N MET A 288 -7.64 -15.64 10.62
CA MET A 288 -8.01 -14.49 11.45
C MET A 288 -9.37 -13.91 11.05
N ASP A 289 -9.65 -13.80 9.74
CA ASP A 289 -10.95 -13.33 9.26
C ASP A 289 -12.08 -14.34 9.57
N LYS A 290 -11.87 -15.63 9.33
CA LYS A 290 -12.85 -16.67 9.66
C LYS A 290 -13.18 -16.77 11.14
N SER A 291 -12.24 -16.40 12.03
CA SER A 291 -12.50 -16.34 13.47
C SER A 291 -13.25 -15.08 13.91
N GLY A 292 -13.39 -14.08 13.03
CA GLY A 292 -14.01 -12.79 13.33
C GLY A 292 -13.11 -11.80 14.08
N ASP A 293 -11.80 -12.08 14.10
CA ASP A 293 -10.80 -11.25 14.80
C ASP A 293 -10.19 -10.16 13.89
N MET A 294 -10.54 -10.15 12.60
CA MET A 294 -10.02 -9.19 11.62
C MET A 294 -10.92 -7.96 11.52
N HIS A 295 -10.37 -6.79 11.78
CA HIS A 295 -11.10 -5.52 11.80
C HIS A 295 -10.51 -4.49 10.82
N PHE A 296 -10.02 -4.97 9.68
CA PHE A 296 -9.55 -4.16 8.56
C PHE A 296 -9.62 -4.96 7.27
N ILE A 297 -9.56 -4.27 6.14
CA ILE A 297 -9.48 -4.90 4.83
C ILE A 297 -8.02 -5.04 4.41
N LEU A 298 -7.62 -6.26 4.08
CA LEU A 298 -6.31 -6.57 3.52
C LEU A 298 -6.43 -6.84 2.02
N GLY A 299 -5.83 -5.97 1.20
CA GLY A 299 -5.48 -6.29 -0.17
C GLY A 299 -4.11 -6.97 -0.22
N THR A 300 -3.94 -7.98 -1.05
CA THR A 300 -2.65 -8.67 -1.18
C THR A 300 -2.22 -8.76 -2.63
N ALA A 301 -0.96 -8.46 -2.90
CA ALA A 301 -0.36 -8.59 -4.21
C ALA A 301 0.66 -9.73 -4.22
N TYR A 302 0.44 -10.74 -5.09
CA TYR A 302 1.43 -11.78 -5.31
C TYR A 302 2.58 -11.23 -6.14
N GLU A 303 3.79 -11.34 -5.64
CA GLU A 303 4.97 -10.79 -6.30
C GLU A 303 5.56 -11.72 -7.35
N MET A 304 6.04 -11.13 -8.44
CA MET A 304 6.88 -11.80 -9.43
C MET A 304 8.15 -11.01 -9.69
N GLU A 305 9.26 -11.64 -9.46
CA GLU A 305 10.58 -11.10 -9.71
C GLU A 305 11.05 -11.41 -11.15
N SER A 306 11.97 -10.60 -11.69
CA SER A 306 12.39 -10.69 -13.08
C SER A 306 13.11 -12.00 -13.45
N TRP A 307 13.67 -12.68 -12.47
CA TRP A 307 14.34 -13.98 -12.60
C TRP A 307 13.39 -15.19 -12.49
N MET A 308 12.13 -15.00 -12.07
CA MET A 308 11.14 -16.07 -11.96
C MET A 308 10.56 -16.48 -13.32
N ASP A 309 10.05 -17.72 -13.38
CA ASP A 309 9.23 -18.18 -14.50
C ASP A 309 7.86 -17.48 -14.47
N LYS A 310 7.56 -16.71 -15.52
CA LYS A 310 6.39 -15.87 -15.62
C LYS A 310 5.07 -16.64 -15.52
N ASP A 311 4.99 -17.80 -16.19
CA ASP A 311 3.75 -18.58 -16.23
C ASP A 311 3.49 -19.27 -14.89
N LYS A 312 4.54 -19.77 -14.23
CA LYS A 312 4.43 -20.35 -12.87
C LYS A 312 4.06 -19.30 -11.83
N ALA A 313 4.62 -18.10 -11.90
CA ALA A 313 4.26 -17.01 -11.00
C ALA A 313 2.80 -16.61 -11.15
N LEU A 314 2.29 -16.51 -12.39
CA LEU A 314 0.88 -16.23 -12.68
C LEU A 314 -0.05 -17.38 -12.21
N GLU A 315 0.36 -18.64 -12.35
CA GLU A 315 -0.38 -19.78 -11.83
C GLU A 315 -0.49 -19.72 -10.30
N LYS A 316 0.61 -19.42 -9.63
CA LYS A 316 0.64 -19.25 -8.17
C LYS A 316 -0.21 -18.07 -7.70
N ALA A 317 -0.17 -16.93 -8.40
CA ALA A 317 -1.03 -15.79 -8.10
C ALA A 317 -2.53 -16.13 -8.22
N VAL A 318 -2.91 -17.00 -9.14
CA VAL A 318 -4.28 -17.53 -9.22
C VAL A 318 -4.57 -18.53 -8.09
N GLU A 319 -3.60 -19.39 -7.76
CA GLU A 319 -3.76 -20.39 -6.69
C GLU A 319 -4.04 -19.74 -5.32
N VAL A 320 -3.37 -18.62 -4.99
CA VAL A 320 -3.55 -17.96 -3.70
C VAL A 320 -4.92 -17.27 -3.56
N GLN A 321 -5.69 -17.11 -4.66
CA GLN A 321 -7.07 -16.61 -4.59
C GLN A 321 -8.00 -17.49 -3.75
N LYS A 322 -7.64 -18.77 -3.53
CA LYS A 322 -8.35 -19.67 -2.61
C LYS A 322 -8.39 -19.17 -1.15
N TYR A 323 -7.52 -18.24 -0.80
CA TYR A 323 -7.45 -17.65 0.55
C TYR A 323 -8.31 -16.40 0.71
N ALA A 324 -8.94 -15.90 -0.38
CA ALA A 324 -9.82 -14.75 -0.31
C ALA A 324 -11.00 -14.99 0.64
N THR A 325 -11.39 -13.95 1.36
CA THR A 325 -12.52 -13.93 2.29
C THR A 325 -13.25 -12.58 2.19
N GLU A 326 -14.14 -12.29 3.14
CA GLU A 326 -14.83 -11.01 3.18
C GLU A 326 -13.86 -9.82 3.35
N HIS A 327 -12.83 -9.97 4.20
CA HIS A 327 -11.87 -8.91 4.47
C HIS A 327 -10.50 -9.12 3.82
N VAL A 328 -10.21 -10.31 3.26
CA VAL A 328 -8.95 -10.60 2.55
C VAL A 328 -9.18 -10.65 1.05
N LYS A 329 -8.58 -9.74 0.30
CA LYS A 329 -8.66 -9.60 -1.15
C LYS A 329 -7.33 -9.97 -1.79
N THR A 330 -7.32 -10.89 -2.76
CA THR A 330 -6.09 -11.55 -3.27
C THR A 330 -5.92 -11.42 -4.78
N ASN A 331 -6.40 -10.31 -5.37
CA ASN A 331 -6.56 -10.18 -6.82
C ASN A 331 -5.47 -9.33 -7.49
N TRP A 332 -4.34 -9.05 -6.81
CA TRP A 332 -3.29 -8.21 -7.36
C TRP A 332 -2.02 -8.99 -7.66
N PHE A 333 -1.30 -8.52 -8.68
CA PHE A 333 -0.06 -9.08 -9.15
C PHE A 333 1.03 -8.01 -9.16
N LYS A 334 2.04 -8.15 -8.30
CA LYS A 334 3.12 -7.18 -8.10
C LYS A 334 4.26 -7.43 -9.06
N LEU A 335 4.73 -6.33 -9.67
CA LEU A 335 5.95 -6.26 -10.45
C LEU A 335 6.80 -5.06 -10.04
N PHE A 336 8.10 -5.16 -10.32
CA PHE A 336 9.05 -4.05 -10.31
C PHE A 336 9.53 -3.79 -11.73
N VAL A 337 9.28 -2.58 -12.27
CA VAL A 337 9.76 -2.21 -13.61
C VAL A 337 11.20 -1.75 -13.56
N ASP A 338 11.57 -1.05 -12.51
CA ASP A 338 12.91 -0.53 -12.21
C ASP A 338 13.21 -0.61 -10.71
N GLY A 339 14.30 0.01 -10.29
CA GLY A 339 14.63 0.24 -8.89
C GLY A 339 14.26 1.64 -8.43
N THR A 340 15.00 2.20 -7.45
CA THR A 340 14.75 3.52 -6.89
C THR A 340 15.62 4.61 -7.52
N VAL A 341 15.09 5.82 -7.58
CA VAL A 341 15.81 6.96 -8.18
C VAL A 341 16.97 7.37 -7.27
N GLU A 342 16.75 7.33 -5.96
CA GLU A 342 17.71 7.66 -4.92
C GLU A 342 18.95 6.74 -4.97
N SER A 343 18.74 5.46 -5.27
CA SER A 343 19.81 4.49 -5.43
C SER A 343 20.50 4.51 -6.80
N GLY A 344 20.08 5.39 -7.72
CA GLY A 344 20.56 5.40 -9.09
C GLY A 344 20.11 4.20 -9.94
N THR A 345 19.12 3.43 -9.47
CA THR A 345 18.60 2.24 -10.17
C THR A 345 17.27 2.48 -10.87
N GLY A 346 16.60 3.59 -10.58
CA GLY A 346 15.43 4.05 -11.32
C GLY A 346 15.71 4.28 -12.80
N PHE A 347 14.85 3.79 -13.69
CA PHE A 347 15.04 3.89 -15.14
C PHE A 347 14.53 5.24 -15.66
N ILE A 348 15.47 6.16 -15.94
CA ILE A 348 15.19 7.56 -16.26
C ILE A 348 15.65 7.99 -17.66
N GLU A 349 15.08 9.11 -18.15
CA GLU A 349 15.51 9.85 -19.32
C GLU A 349 15.26 11.37 -19.09
N PRO A 350 16.28 12.26 -19.28
CA PRO A 350 17.66 11.95 -19.65
C PRO A 350 18.39 11.12 -18.57
N VAL A 351 19.51 10.54 -18.95
CA VAL A 351 20.32 9.65 -18.10
C VAL A 351 20.87 10.38 -16.87
N TYR A 352 21.28 9.63 -15.85
CA TYR A 352 21.98 10.16 -14.67
C TYR A 352 23.25 10.92 -15.06
N THR A 353 23.76 11.76 -14.19
CA THR A 353 24.91 12.65 -14.45
C THR A 353 26.20 11.90 -14.80
N ASP A 354 26.37 10.66 -14.34
CA ASP A 354 27.48 9.79 -14.67
C ASP A 354 27.30 9.00 -15.98
N GLY A 355 26.17 9.18 -16.67
CA GLY A 355 25.86 8.60 -17.96
C GLY A 355 25.15 7.25 -17.94
N HIS A 356 24.88 6.65 -16.77
CA HIS A 356 24.05 5.45 -16.71
C HIS A 356 22.54 5.78 -16.74
N GLN A 357 21.68 4.77 -16.90
CA GLN A 357 20.25 4.97 -17.12
C GLN A 357 19.34 4.26 -16.09
N GLY A 358 19.93 3.65 -15.06
CA GLY A 358 19.20 2.79 -14.11
C GLY A 358 19.09 1.34 -14.59
N ILE A 359 18.29 0.53 -13.88
CA ILE A 359 18.19 -0.92 -14.10
C ILE A 359 16.75 -1.29 -14.49
N PRO A 360 16.43 -1.39 -15.78
CA PRO A 360 15.11 -1.86 -16.20
C PRO A 360 15.00 -3.39 -16.06
N ASN A 361 14.00 -3.87 -15.36
CA ASN A 361 13.78 -5.30 -15.12
C ASN A 361 13.17 -6.05 -16.31
N TRP A 362 12.44 -5.34 -17.19
CA TRP A 362 11.62 -5.91 -18.25
C TRP A 362 11.69 -5.10 -19.54
N SER A 363 11.55 -5.76 -20.69
CA SER A 363 11.22 -5.07 -21.95
C SER A 363 9.74 -4.67 -21.96
N GLU A 364 9.35 -3.76 -22.86
CA GLU A 364 7.95 -3.34 -23.03
C GLU A 364 7.09 -4.51 -23.53
N GLU A 365 7.62 -5.34 -24.42
CA GLU A 365 6.94 -6.52 -24.95
C GLU A 365 6.64 -7.54 -23.84
N GLU A 366 7.58 -7.78 -22.94
CA GLU A 366 7.38 -8.67 -21.80
C GLU A 366 6.32 -8.13 -20.84
N LEU A 367 6.39 -6.85 -20.49
CA LEU A 367 5.38 -6.20 -19.64
C LEU A 367 3.98 -6.28 -20.28
N THR A 368 3.89 -6.06 -21.61
CA THR A 368 2.63 -6.17 -22.35
C THR A 368 2.07 -7.60 -22.29
N GLU A 369 2.93 -8.61 -22.47
CA GLU A 369 2.52 -10.01 -22.38
C GLU A 369 2.06 -10.38 -20.96
N ILE A 370 2.84 -10.01 -19.93
CA ILE A 370 2.53 -10.28 -18.53
C ILE A 370 1.20 -9.62 -18.16
N THR A 371 1.02 -8.34 -18.51
CA THR A 371 -0.21 -7.59 -18.25
C THR A 371 -1.43 -8.28 -18.87
N ARG A 372 -1.33 -8.67 -20.15
CA ARG A 372 -2.41 -9.36 -20.84
C ARG A 372 -2.78 -10.67 -20.16
N LYS A 373 -1.78 -11.48 -19.80
CA LYS A 373 -1.98 -12.75 -19.10
C LYS A 373 -2.60 -12.55 -17.72
N ALA A 374 -2.06 -11.62 -16.92
CA ALA A 374 -2.57 -11.31 -15.58
C ALA A 374 -4.03 -10.83 -15.63
N ASN A 375 -4.33 -9.80 -16.45
CA ASN A 375 -5.68 -9.28 -16.57
C ASN A 375 -6.67 -10.32 -17.16
N SER A 376 -6.21 -11.25 -18.01
CA SER A 376 -7.06 -12.34 -18.49
C SER A 376 -7.46 -13.34 -17.39
N LYS A 377 -6.66 -13.46 -16.35
CA LYS A 377 -6.88 -14.29 -15.16
C LYS A 377 -7.60 -13.55 -14.01
N GLY A 378 -8.00 -12.29 -14.22
CA GLY A 378 -8.66 -11.46 -13.20
C GLY A 378 -7.68 -10.89 -12.17
N LEU A 379 -6.39 -10.84 -12.49
CA LEU A 379 -5.37 -10.22 -11.64
C LEU A 379 -5.13 -8.77 -12.08
N THR A 380 -5.29 -7.83 -11.18
CA THR A 380 -4.95 -6.41 -11.35
C THR A 380 -3.45 -6.22 -11.19
N MET A 381 -2.84 -5.49 -12.09
CA MET A 381 -1.42 -5.13 -11.98
C MET A 381 -1.22 -4.10 -10.87
N HIS A 382 -0.21 -4.32 -10.02
CA HIS A 382 0.23 -3.42 -8.96
C HIS A 382 1.74 -3.22 -9.11
N VAL A 383 2.15 -2.11 -9.76
CA VAL A 383 3.44 -2.05 -10.43
C VAL A 383 4.32 -0.94 -9.86
N HIS A 384 5.43 -1.33 -9.21
CA HIS A 384 6.49 -0.39 -8.85
C HIS A 384 7.12 0.19 -10.12
N ALA A 385 7.10 1.52 -10.25
CA ALA A 385 7.74 2.27 -11.32
C ALA A 385 8.12 3.66 -10.82
N MET A 386 9.43 3.94 -10.72
CA MET A 386 9.96 5.18 -10.16
C MET A 386 10.40 6.17 -11.24
N GLY A 387 11.30 5.75 -12.11
CA GLY A 387 11.85 6.61 -13.16
C GLY A 387 10.82 6.93 -14.25
N ASN A 388 10.88 8.13 -14.81
CA ASN A 388 9.95 8.56 -15.86
C ASN A 388 9.94 7.66 -17.10
N LYS A 389 11.06 7.00 -17.42
CA LYS A 389 11.16 6.05 -18.52
C LYS A 389 10.55 4.70 -18.17
N ALA A 390 10.66 4.27 -16.90
CA ALA A 390 9.97 3.09 -16.41
C ALA A 390 8.44 3.29 -16.43
N VAL A 391 7.98 4.45 -15.95
CA VAL A 391 6.56 4.84 -15.98
C VAL A 391 6.03 4.84 -17.42
N ASN A 392 6.74 5.47 -18.36
CA ASN A 392 6.32 5.47 -19.77
C ASN A 392 6.24 4.05 -20.35
N ARG A 393 7.25 3.19 -20.06
CA ARG A 393 7.28 1.80 -20.54
C ARG A 393 6.10 0.98 -20.02
N ILE A 394 5.80 1.10 -18.73
CA ILE A 394 4.65 0.35 -18.17
C ILE A 394 3.31 0.93 -18.62
N VAL A 395 3.18 2.24 -18.79
CA VAL A 395 1.98 2.86 -19.36
C VAL A 395 1.73 2.30 -20.76
N ASN A 396 2.76 2.23 -21.64
CA ASN A 396 2.65 1.58 -22.95
C ASN A 396 2.15 0.13 -22.84
N ALA A 397 2.75 -0.63 -21.92
CA ALA A 397 2.41 -2.04 -21.74
C ALA A 397 0.97 -2.24 -21.22
N LEU A 398 0.52 -1.39 -20.28
CA LEU A 398 -0.85 -1.42 -19.76
C LEU A 398 -1.89 -1.06 -20.84
N ILE A 399 -1.60 -0.08 -21.68
CA ILE A 399 -2.48 0.30 -22.82
C ILE A 399 -2.55 -0.83 -23.85
N ASN A 400 -1.41 -1.44 -24.21
CA ASN A 400 -1.34 -2.45 -25.27
C ASN A 400 -1.77 -3.86 -24.83
N GLY A 401 -1.66 -4.18 -23.55
CA GLY A 401 -1.93 -5.52 -23.00
C GLY A 401 -3.02 -5.58 -21.95
N GLY A 402 -3.33 -4.46 -21.28
CA GLY A 402 -4.25 -4.40 -20.17
C GLY A 402 -5.70 -4.23 -20.55
N LYS A 403 -6.54 -4.14 -19.53
CA LYS A 403 -7.97 -3.84 -19.62
C LYS A 403 -8.28 -2.70 -18.65
N ASP A 404 -8.97 -1.69 -19.11
CA ASP A 404 -9.26 -0.47 -18.35
C ASP A 404 -10.10 -0.74 -17.08
N GLU A 405 -10.99 -1.73 -17.13
CA GLU A 405 -11.80 -2.15 -15.99
C GLU A 405 -10.98 -2.78 -14.86
N MET A 406 -9.74 -3.22 -15.12
CA MET A 406 -8.86 -3.80 -14.11
C MET A 406 -8.20 -2.78 -13.21
N ARG A 407 -8.29 -1.47 -13.53
CA ARG A 407 -7.73 -0.39 -12.71
C ARG A 407 -6.26 -0.66 -12.33
N ASN A 408 -5.47 -1.08 -13.34
CA ASN A 408 -4.05 -1.38 -13.14
C ASN A 408 -3.37 -0.16 -12.49
N THR A 409 -2.62 -0.38 -11.42
CA THR A 409 -2.12 0.67 -10.54
C THR A 409 -0.60 0.77 -10.60
N LEU A 410 -0.09 1.98 -10.84
CA LEU A 410 1.32 2.32 -10.70
C LEU A 410 1.61 2.75 -9.26
N VAL A 411 2.74 2.29 -8.74
CA VAL A 411 3.15 2.53 -7.35
C VAL A 411 4.34 3.48 -7.34
N HIS A 412 4.35 4.39 -6.38
CA HIS A 412 5.34 5.45 -6.14
C HIS A 412 5.27 6.56 -7.20
N VAL A 413 5.75 6.30 -8.40
CA VAL A 413 5.77 7.21 -9.55
C VAL A 413 6.49 8.53 -9.20
N HIS A 414 7.80 8.43 -9.00
CA HIS A 414 8.64 9.58 -8.65
C HIS A 414 8.58 10.67 -9.74
N SER A 415 8.60 10.28 -11.02
CA SER A 415 8.54 11.23 -12.12
C SER A 415 7.77 10.69 -13.32
N VAL A 416 7.11 11.59 -14.07
CA VAL A 416 6.22 11.26 -15.19
C VAL A 416 6.57 12.10 -16.42
N ILE A 417 6.57 11.50 -17.60
CA ILE A 417 6.61 12.23 -18.87
C ILE A 417 5.26 12.92 -19.05
N PRO A 418 5.19 14.26 -19.29
CA PRO A 418 3.92 14.99 -19.30
C PRO A 418 2.84 14.44 -20.24
N SER A 419 3.21 13.80 -21.37
CA SER A 419 2.26 13.18 -22.29
C SER A 419 1.56 11.94 -21.71
N ASP A 420 2.09 11.33 -20.65
CA ASP A 420 1.54 10.10 -20.08
C ASP A 420 0.36 10.36 -19.15
N TYR A 421 0.21 11.56 -18.56
CA TYR A 421 -0.96 11.87 -17.72
C TYR A 421 -2.29 11.66 -18.46
N ALA A 422 -2.44 12.26 -19.65
CA ALA A 422 -3.67 12.10 -20.42
C ALA A 422 -3.93 10.64 -20.81
N ARG A 423 -2.88 9.89 -21.15
CA ARG A 423 -2.95 8.48 -21.52
C ARG A 423 -3.36 7.60 -20.34
N MET A 424 -2.80 7.87 -19.16
CA MET A 424 -3.18 7.17 -17.93
C MET A 424 -4.66 7.40 -17.59
N ALA A 425 -5.13 8.64 -17.69
CA ALA A 425 -6.52 8.98 -17.45
C ALA A 425 -7.46 8.29 -18.46
N GLU A 426 -7.14 8.32 -19.77
CA GLU A 426 -7.93 7.72 -20.84
C GLU A 426 -8.09 6.20 -20.65
N HIS A 427 -7.05 5.52 -20.15
CA HIS A 427 -7.01 4.07 -19.96
C HIS A 427 -7.25 3.62 -18.52
N ASN A 428 -7.81 4.49 -17.68
CA ASN A 428 -8.15 4.17 -16.29
C ASN A 428 -7.00 3.53 -15.50
N ILE A 429 -5.76 3.98 -15.78
CA ILE A 429 -4.55 3.59 -15.05
C ILE A 429 -4.50 4.40 -13.76
N TYR A 430 -4.48 3.72 -12.62
CA TYR A 430 -4.46 4.32 -11.30
C TYR A 430 -3.03 4.58 -10.82
N VAL A 431 -2.90 5.46 -9.84
CA VAL A 431 -1.63 5.72 -9.14
C VAL A 431 -1.85 5.56 -7.65
N THR A 432 -0.92 4.92 -6.96
CA THR A 432 -0.76 5.08 -5.52
C THR A 432 0.58 5.78 -5.28
N SER A 433 0.52 7.00 -4.76
CA SER A 433 1.67 7.91 -4.69
C SER A 433 2.24 8.04 -3.29
N GLY A 434 3.56 8.10 -3.21
CA GLY A 434 4.29 8.41 -1.98
C GLY A 434 4.15 9.88 -1.57
N MET A 435 2.94 10.29 -1.17
CA MET A 435 2.66 11.66 -0.73
C MET A 435 3.53 12.07 0.45
N LEU A 436 3.94 11.10 1.29
CA LEU A 436 4.84 11.31 2.41
C LEU A 436 6.23 11.79 1.99
N TRP A 437 6.63 11.58 0.73
CA TRP A 437 7.94 12.01 0.21
C TRP A 437 7.89 13.32 -0.58
N HIS A 438 6.70 13.94 -0.67
CA HIS A 438 6.53 15.23 -1.36
C HIS A 438 6.98 16.40 -0.46
N HIS A 439 8.21 16.32 0.07
CA HIS A 439 8.82 17.38 0.89
C HIS A 439 10.31 17.53 0.60
N TYR A 440 10.87 18.65 0.98
CA TYR A 440 12.31 18.85 0.93
C TYR A 440 13.00 18.16 2.10
N SER A 441 13.98 17.33 1.81
CA SER A 441 14.91 16.75 2.78
C SER A 441 16.33 17.03 2.31
N GLU A 442 17.18 17.59 3.18
CA GLU A 442 18.57 17.90 2.80
C GLU A 442 19.34 16.63 2.42
N ASP A 443 19.13 15.55 3.13
CA ASP A 443 19.82 14.27 2.89
C ASP A 443 19.42 13.65 1.54
N MET A 444 18.12 13.47 1.28
CA MET A 444 17.63 12.96 0.00
C MET A 444 17.97 13.89 -1.17
N GLN A 445 17.84 15.20 -0.97
CA GLN A 445 18.08 16.17 -2.04
C GLN A 445 19.55 16.35 -2.39
N ALA A 446 20.47 16.16 -1.42
CA ALA A 446 21.90 16.21 -1.69
C ALA A 446 22.29 15.11 -2.66
N GLU A 447 21.85 13.88 -2.44
CA GLU A 447 22.12 12.74 -3.29
C GLU A 447 21.49 12.87 -4.67
N LEU A 448 20.21 13.22 -4.72
CA LEU A 448 19.49 13.43 -5.98
C LEU A 448 20.08 14.58 -6.83
N ARG A 449 20.55 15.66 -6.20
CA ARG A 449 21.15 16.80 -6.91
C ARG A 449 22.49 16.46 -7.59
N GLU A 450 23.24 15.54 -7.03
CA GLU A 450 24.50 15.12 -7.60
C GLU A 450 24.32 14.13 -8.75
N THR A 451 23.30 13.28 -8.67
CA THR A 451 23.09 12.16 -9.57
C THR A 451 22.02 12.40 -10.63
N MET A 452 20.99 13.17 -10.31
CA MET A 452 19.86 13.41 -11.22
C MET A 452 20.14 14.52 -12.24
N PRO A 453 19.67 14.36 -13.49
CA PRO A 453 19.80 15.36 -14.51
C PRO A 453 18.95 16.61 -14.22
N GLU A 454 19.37 17.75 -14.79
CA GLU A 454 18.60 18.99 -14.77
C GLU A 454 17.16 18.76 -15.28
N GLY A 455 16.18 19.31 -14.55
CA GLY A 455 14.76 19.19 -14.89
C GLY A 455 14.03 18.00 -14.24
N LEU A 456 14.77 17.03 -13.65
CA LEU A 456 14.20 15.97 -12.82
C LEU A 456 14.56 16.13 -11.34
N LYS A 457 15.74 16.62 -11.02
CA LYS A 457 16.27 16.73 -9.65
C LYS A 457 15.44 17.56 -8.66
N ASP A 458 14.63 18.48 -9.17
CA ASP A 458 13.80 19.38 -8.36
C ASP A 458 12.30 19.05 -8.51
N LYS A 459 11.96 17.86 -9.03
CA LYS A 459 10.59 17.46 -9.34
C LYS A 459 10.38 15.99 -8.97
N SER A 460 9.73 15.75 -7.85
CA SER A 460 9.39 14.41 -7.38
C SER A 460 7.94 14.35 -6.91
N PHE A 461 7.27 13.26 -7.25
CA PHE A 461 5.90 12.97 -6.84
C PHE A 461 4.92 14.08 -7.23
N PRO A 462 4.51 14.17 -8.51
CA PRO A 462 3.65 15.23 -9.05
C PRO A 462 2.18 15.03 -8.63
N LEU A 463 1.82 15.39 -7.40
CA LEU A 463 0.55 15.04 -6.77
C LEU A 463 -0.65 15.72 -7.44
N LYS A 464 -0.59 17.04 -7.64
CA LYS A 464 -1.71 17.82 -8.22
C LYS A 464 -1.95 17.45 -9.68
N SER A 465 -0.89 17.19 -10.43
CA SER A 465 -0.99 16.80 -11.84
C SER A 465 -1.87 15.57 -12.07
N TYR A 466 -1.89 14.60 -11.16
CA TYR A 466 -2.80 13.45 -11.26
C TYR A 466 -4.27 13.88 -11.14
N PHE A 467 -4.59 14.71 -10.15
CA PHE A 467 -5.96 15.22 -9.95
C PHE A 467 -6.42 16.08 -11.11
N ASP A 468 -5.54 16.98 -11.63
CA ASP A 468 -5.86 17.86 -12.75
C ASP A 468 -6.19 17.08 -14.04
N HIS A 469 -5.63 15.88 -14.21
CA HIS A 469 -5.92 15.00 -15.35
C HIS A 469 -7.02 13.97 -15.07
N GLY A 470 -7.61 13.95 -13.86
CA GLY A 470 -8.67 13.01 -13.50
C GLY A 470 -8.19 11.58 -13.23
N ILE A 471 -6.90 11.39 -12.98
CA ILE A 471 -6.34 10.10 -12.59
C ILE A 471 -6.74 9.80 -11.14
N ASN A 472 -7.20 8.56 -10.87
CA ASN A 472 -7.42 8.15 -9.49
C ASN A 472 -6.07 7.99 -8.78
N VAL A 473 -5.80 8.84 -7.80
CA VAL A 473 -4.59 8.75 -6.98
C VAL A 473 -4.95 8.46 -5.53
N SER A 474 -4.37 7.40 -4.98
CA SER A 474 -4.42 7.05 -3.56
C SER A 474 -3.11 7.37 -2.87
N ALA A 475 -3.14 7.55 -1.56
CA ALA A 475 -1.95 7.72 -0.73
C ALA A 475 -1.42 6.37 -0.25
N HIS A 476 -0.11 6.30 -0.03
CA HIS A 476 0.53 5.15 0.60
C HIS A 476 1.63 5.57 1.59
N THR A 477 1.99 4.65 2.49
CA THR A 477 3.11 4.84 3.43
C THR A 477 4.40 4.17 2.97
N ASP A 478 4.28 3.10 2.20
CA ASP A 478 5.39 2.20 1.88
C ASP A 478 6.11 1.64 3.13
N PHE A 479 5.42 1.61 4.29
CA PHE A 479 6.01 1.08 5.52
C PHE A 479 6.67 -0.29 5.27
N PRO A 480 7.89 -0.57 5.76
CA PRO A 480 8.74 0.26 6.63
C PRO A 480 9.69 1.23 5.90
N ALA A 481 9.62 1.36 4.57
CA ALA A 481 10.48 2.23 3.76
C ALA A 481 10.01 3.70 3.78
N THR A 482 9.77 4.26 4.95
CA THR A 482 9.20 5.60 5.12
C THR A 482 10.22 6.74 5.03
N PHE A 483 11.53 6.44 5.04
CA PHE A 483 12.62 7.44 5.03
C PHE A 483 12.46 8.56 6.07
N ARG A 484 12.12 8.20 7.31
CA ARG A 484 11.84 9.15 8.41
C ARG A 484 10.61 10.05 8.19
N SER A 485 9.86 9.86 7.10
CA SER A 485 8.58 10.53 6.88
C SER A 485 7.50 9.92 7.78
N PRO A 486 6.40 10.64 8.06
CA PRO A 486 5.31 10.10 8.85
C PRO A 486 4.62 8.95 8.12
N ASP A 487 4.20 7.93 8.85
CA ASP A 487 3.41 6.81 8.36
C ASP A 487 1.91 6.92 8.72
N ASP A 488 1.55 7.95 9.50
CA ASP A 488 0.16 8.26 9.84
C ASP A 488 -0.52 9.13 8.75
N PRO A 489 -1.85 9.03 8.58
CA PRO A 489 -2.56 9.71 7.49
C PRO A 489 -2.54 11.24 7.60
N PHE A 490 -2.44 11.80 8.80
CA PHE A 490 -2.49 13.25 9.01
C PHE A 490 -1.13 13.91 8.77
N GLY A 491 -0.05 13.24 9.11
CA GLY A 491 1.30 13.65 8.71
C GLY A 491 1.47 13.63 7.19
N ILE A 492 1.01 12.56 6.53
CA ILE A 492 0.98 12.46 5.06
C ILE A 492 0.13 13.57 4.44
N MET A 493 -1.06 13.84 5.00
CA MET A 493 -1.93 14.93 4.55
C MET A 493 -1.26 16.31 4.67
N GLU A 494 -0.57 16.57 5.79
CA GLU A 494 0.15 17.83 5.99
C GLU A 494 1.21 18.03 4.91
N ILE A 495 2.02 17.01 4.65
CA ILE A 495 3.06 17.06 3.60
C ILE A 495 2.41 17.34 2.24
N ALA A 496 1.38 16.60 1.87
CA ALA A 496 0.70 16.79 0.58
C ALA A 496 0.10 18.20 0.40
N VAL A 497 -0.30 18.87 1.49
CA VAL A 497 -0.95 20.20 1.48
C VAL A 497 0.06 21.34 1.63
N THR A 498 1.24 21.08 2.22
CA THR A 498 2.22 22.14 2.55
C THR A 498 3.54 21.99 1.78
N GLY A 499 3.91 20.78 1.35
CA GLY A 499 5.23 20.47 0.82
C GLY A 499 6.33 20.51 1.88
N VAL A 500 5.97 20.39 3.17
CA VAL A 500 6.87 20.52 4.31
C VAL A 500 6.68 19.34 5.24
N TYR A 501 7.78 18.76 5.67
CA TYR A 501 7.80 17.79 6.76
C TYR A 501 8.16 18.51 8.06
N TYR A 502 7.25 18.52 9.01
CA TYR A 502 7.46 19.10 10.32
C TYR A 502 8.36 18.18 11.19
N PRO A 503 9.27 18.71 12.02
CA PRO A 503 9.64 20.13 12.23
C PRO A 503 10.82 20.62 11.38
N GLU A 504 11.35 19.82 10.49
CA GLU A 504 12.71 19.98 9.97
C GLU A 504 12.81 21.01 8.84
N ASN A 505 11.73 21.34 8.18
CA ASN A 505 11.83 22.19 6.98
C ASN A 505 10.66 23.15 6.80
N ALA A 506 10.94 24.44 6.76
CA ALA A 506 9.93 25.48 6.54
C ALA A 506 9.74 25.84 5.05
N LYS A 507 10.50 25.26 4.14
CA LYS A 507 10.44 25.57 2.71
C LYS A 507 9.55 24.56 1.98
N PRO A 508 8.43 25.00 1.38
CA PRO A 508 7.61 24.13 0.55
C PRO A 508 8.40 23.50 -0.60
N TRP A 509 8.27 22.19 -0.74
CA TRP A 509 8.77 21.47 -1.90
C TRP A 509 7.74 21.58 -3.03
N TRP A 510 8.18 21.90 -4.23
CA TRP A 510 7.42 21.96 -5.48
C TRP A 510 5.97 22.47 -5.27
N PRO A 511 5.80 23.80 -4.95
CA PRO A 511 4.51 24.36 -4.53
C PRO A 511 3.38 24.21 -5.55
N GLU A 512 3.72 24.06 -6.85
CA GLU A 512 2.75 23.90 -7.93
C GLU A 512 2.01 22.56 -7.89
N GLU A 513 2.57 21.57 -7.18
CA GLU A 513 2.00 20.22 -7.06
C GLU A 513 1.31 19.96 -5.71
N LEU A 514 1.18 20.97 -4.87
CA LEU A 514 0.47 20.84 -3.59
C LEU A 514 -1.02 20.57 -3.78
N LEU A 515 -1.56 19.73 -2.93
CA LEU A 515 -2.99 19.37 -2.91
C LEU A 515 -3.81 20.36 -2.07
N THR A 516 -5.12 20.38 -2.33
CA THR A 516 -6.09 20.88 -1.36
C THR A 516 -6.30 19.82 -0.26
N ARG A 517 -6.88 20.24 0.87
CA ARG A 517 -7.19 19.31 1.97
C ARG A 517 -8.17 18.23 1.54
N GLU A 518 -9.16 18.61 0.74
CA GLU A 518 -10.17 17.70 0.20
C GLU A 518 -9.54 16.69 -0.78
N GLN A 519 -8.60 17.10 -1.62
CA GLN A 519 -7.87 16.19 -2.50
C GLN A 519 -7.02 15.20 -1.70
N ALA A 520 -6.30 15.67 -0.66
CA ALA A 520 -5.53 14.79 0.21
C ALA A 520 -6.41 13.78 0.96
N LEU A 521 -7.55 14.24 1.53
CA LEU A 521 -8.52 13.34 2.18
C LEU A 521 -9.14 12.35 1.17
N THR A 522 -9.44 12.80 -0.05
CA THR A 522 -9.93 11.91 -1.12
C THR A 522 -8.93 10.81 -1.43
N ALA A 523 -7.63 11.14 -1.50
CA ALA A 523 -6.56 10.17 -1.73
C ALA A 523 -6.43 9.16 -0.58
N LEU A 524 -6.60 9.61 0.65
CA LEU A 524 -6.52 8.79 1.87
C LEU A 524 -7.77 7.96 2.15
N THR A 525 -8.88 8.19 1.47
CA THR A 525 -10.17 7.54 1.76
C THR A 525 -10.75 6.83 0.54
N ILE A 526 -11.66 7.52 -0.19
CA ILE A 526 -12.44 6.92 -1.28
C ILE A 526 -11.57 6.44 -2.45
N ASN A 527 -10.42 7.08 -2.72
CA ASN A 527 -9.55 6.65 -3.81
C ASN A 527 -8.80 5.35 -3.49
N CYS A 528 -8.42 5.11 -2.22
CA CYS A 528 -7.94 3.80 -1.78
C CYS A 528 -9.03 2.73 -1.96
N ALA A 529 -10.27 3.03 -1.58
CA ALA A 529 -11.38 2.10 -1.80
C ALA A 529 -11.61 1.81 -3.30
N LYS A 530 -11.51 2.82 -4.18
CA LYS A 530 -11.60 2.62 -5.64
C LYS A 530 -10.48 1.74 -6.17
N GLN A 531 -9.23 1.93 -5.69
CA GLN A 531 -8.09 1.08 -6.04
C GLN A 531 -8.35 -0.38 -5.68
N MET A 532 -9.01 -0.62 -4.56
CA MET A 532 -9.33 -1.96 -4.06
C MET A 532 -10.69 -2.50 -4.51
N PHE A 533 -11.42 -1.81 -5.41
CA PHE A 533 -12.76 -2.16 -5.89
C PHE A 533 -13.83 -2.18 -4.80
N LEU A 534 -13.64 -1.38 -3.74
CA LEU A 534 -14.50 -1.32 -2.55
C LEU A 534 -15.35 -0.04 -2.46
N GLU A 535 -15.27 0.88 -3.42
CA GLU A 535 -15.90 2.20 -3.35
C GLU A 535 -17.43 2.17 -3.24
N LYS A 536 -18.06 1.06 -3.62
CA LYS A 536 -19.50 0.87 -3.47
C LYS A 536 -19.90 0.45 -2.04
N GLU A 537 -18.93 -0.04 -1.28
CA GLU A 537 -19.15 -0.63 0.04
C GLU A 537 -18.49 0.19 1.15
N ARG A 538 -17.37 0.90 0.88
CA ARG A 538 -16.48 1.54 1.87
C ARG A 538 -15.85 2.82 1.32
N GLY A 539 -15.02 3.49 2.15
CA GLY A 539 -14.20 4.62 1.75
C GLY A 539 -14.89 5.99 1.78
N SER A 540 -16.19 6.03 2.08
CA SER A 540 -16.94 7.27 2.29
C SER A 540 -18.14 7.03 3.21
N ILE A 541 -18.64 8.11 3.83
CA ILE A 541 -19.85 8.06 4.68
C ILE A 541 -21.07 8.28 3.81
N SER A 542 -21.70 7.18 3.39
CA SER A 542 -22.88 7.19 2.52
C SER A 542 -23.82 6.04 2.90
N VAL A 543 -25.14 6.30 2.82
CA VAL A 543 -26.16 5.30 3.20
C VAL A 543 -25.97 4.00 2.41
N GLY A 544 -25.96 2.88 3.13
CA GLY A 544 -25.78 1.53 2.59
C GLY A 544 -24.32 1.03 2.60
N LYS A 545 -23.32 1.90 2.75
CA LYS A 545 -21.93 1.50 2.93
C LYS A 545 -21.66 1.03 4.36
N TYR A 546 -20.63 0.21 4.55
CA TYR A 546 -20.14 -0.16 5.87
C TYR A 546 -19.67 1.07 6.65
N ALA A 547 -19.94 1.07 7.93
CA ALA A 547 -19.67 2.19 8.81
C ALA A 547 -18.22 2.14 9.33
N ASP A 548 -17.30 2.46 8.45
CA ASP A 548 -15.87 2.61 8.72
C ASP A 548 -15.57 4.12 8.81
N PHE A 549 -15.38 4.63 10.03
CA PHE A 549 -15.18 6.06 10.25
C PHE A 549 -14.32 6.34 11.49
N LEU A 550 -13.82 7.57 11.57
CA LEU A 550 -12.97 8.07 12.64
C LEU A 550 -13.68 9.20 13.41
N LEU A 551 -13.42 9.25 14.71
CA LEU A 551 -13.55 10.46 15.52
C LEU A 551 -12.14 11.03 15.68
N VAL A 552 -11.88 12.20 15.08
CA VAL A 552 -10.54 12.82 15.05
C VAL A 552 -10.54 14.05 15.94
N ASN A 553 -9.57 14.15 16.85
CA ASN A 553 -9.45 15.20 17.87
C ASN A 553 -9.25 16.63 17.32
N LYS A 554 -9.08 16.78 16.01
CA LYS A 554 -8.82 18.07 15.35
C LYS A 554 -9.61 18.16 14.04
N ASP A 555 -10.19 19.33 13.75
CA ASP A 555 -10.81 19.58 12.44
C ASP A 555 -9.74 19.86 11.38
N VAL A 556 -9.28 18.81 10.72
CA VAL A 556 -8.24 18.88 9.70
C VAL A 556 -8.64 19.67 8.46
N LEU A 557 -9.92 19.97 8.27
CA LEU A 557 -10.39 20.84 7.18
C LEU A 557 -10.15 22.33 7.46
N THR A 558 -10.08 22.73 8.73
CA THR A 558 -10.04 24.15 9.10
C THR A 558 -8.91 24.57 10.03
N CYS A 559 -8.23 23.63 10.70
CA CYS A 559 -7.05 23.94 11.53
C CYS A 559 -5.92 24.61 10.71
N PRO A 560 -4.94 25.28 11.31
CA PRO A 560 -3.74 25.71 10.60
C PRO A 560 -3.12 24.54 9.82
N LYS A 561 -2.63 24.79 8.59
CA LYS A 561 -2.07 23.72 7.76
C LYS A 561 -0.88 23.01 8.39
N THR A 562 -0.11 23.73 9.19
CA THR A 562 1.07 23.24 9.93
C THR A 562 0.73 22.52 11.24
N GLU A 563 -0.54 22.28 11.51
CA GLU A 563 -1.03 21.55 12.69
C GLU A 563 -1.85 20.31 12.30
N ILE A 564 -1.92 19.97 11.01
CA ILE A 564 -2.67 18.79 10.54
C ILE A 564 -2.06 17.51 11.13
N HIS A 565 -0.73 17.42 11.20
CA HIS A 565 0.01 16.27 11.76
C HIS A 565 -0.28 16.01 13.25
N GLU A 566 -0.81 17.00 14.00
CA GLU A 566 -1.20 16.81 15.39
C GLU A 566 -2.55 16.10 15.55
N ALA A 567 -3.29 15.96 14.45
CA ALA A 567 -4.56 15.23 14.46
C ALA A 567 -4.32 13.74 14.76
N LYS A 568 -5.22 13.16 15.57
CA LYS A 568 -5.17 11.74 15.92
C LYS A 568 -6.57 11.18 16.02
N PRO A 569 -6.77 9.91 15.66
CA PRO A 569 -8.02 9.23 15.96
C PRO A 569 -8.22 9.11 17.48
N GLU A 570 -9.31 9.65 18.02
CA GLU A 570 -9.77 9.32 19.38
C GLU A 570 -10.57 8.02 19.38
N ALA A 571 -11.18 7.67 18.24
CA ALA A 571 -11.78 6.37 18.04
C ALA A 571 -11.78 6.00 16.55
N THR A 572 -11.58 4.72 16.29
CA THR A 572 -11.72 4.09 14.97
C THR A 572 -12.89 3.11 15.03
N TYR A 573 -13.78 3.25 14.06
CA TYR A 573 -14.92 2.35 13.87
C TYR A 573 -14.73 1.53 12.60
N PHE A 574 -14.95 0.22 12.72
CA PHE A 574 -14.96 -0.71 11.60
C PHE A 574 -16.29 -1.47 11.62
N GLU A 575 -17.05 -1.38 10.54
CA GLU A 575 -18.39 -1.97 10.42
C GLU A 575 -19.30 -1.58 11.62
N GLY A 576 -19.25 -0.29 11.97
CA GLY A 576 -20.04 0.28 13.04
C GLY A 576 -19.62 -0.10 14.46
N LYS A 577 -18.61 -0.94 14.62
CA LYS A 577 -18.05 -1.31 15.93
C LYS A 577 -16.83 -0.44 16.23
N LYS A 578 -16.76 0.06 17.46
CA LYS A 578 -15.56 0.75 17.93
C LYS A 578 -14.46 -0.28 18.16
N VAL A 579 -13.42 -0.24 17.31
CA VAL A 579 -12.30 -1.20 17.32
C VAL A 579 -11.03 -0.62 17.91
N TYR A 580 -10.96 0.71 18.07
CA TYR A 580 -9.89 1.42 18.75
C TYR A 580 -10.46 2.64 19.49
N SER A 581 -9.86 2.98 20.63
CA SER A 581 -10.05 4.26 21.33
C SER A 581 -8.75 4.64 22.04
N LEU A 582 -8.40 5.95 21.97
CA LEU A 582 -7.26 6.54 22.67
C LEU A 582 -7.44 6.49 24.19
#